data_b0edada3223a3703861b62312763206c
#
_entry.id   b0edada3223a3703861b62312763206c
#
_cell.length_a   1.000
_cell.length_b   1.000
_cell.length_c   1.000
_cell.angle_alpha   90.00
_cell.angle_beta   90.00
_cell.angle_gamma   90.00
#
_symmetry.space_group_name_H-M   'P 1'
#
loop_
_entity.id
_entity.type
_entity.pdbx_description
1 polymer ?
#
loop_
_entity_poly.entity_id
_entity_poly.type
_entity_poly.pdbx_seq_one_letter_code
_entity_poly.pdbx_strand_id
1 'polypeptide(L)'
;VQEKAVTYPTDGKLYERCRQHLVRLSRRYRIKLWQNYSRKAPYLLLMANRYHSAKQMKRKRKALKQLKTLVGRVQRDIERQLQAQPEEVRSAFDETLEKTRRILGQQRQDKDKLYSFHAPEVECIAKGKAHKKYEFGVKVGITVTNKSNFVLGARSFPGNPYDGHTLESCLEQAEILSGTRAKE
;
A
#
# COMPACT_ATOMS: atom_id res chain seq x y z
N VAL A 1 12.09 -14.76 2.59
CA VAL A 1 10.75 -14.49 3.14
C VAL A 1 9.98 -13.73 2.07
N GLN A 2 8.94 -14.36 1.53
CA GLN A 2 8.10 -13.70 0.55
C GLN A 2 7.17 -12.72 1.26
N GLU A 3 7.22 -11.45 0.89
CA GLU A 3 6.27 -10.47 1.38
C GLU A 3 4.85 -10.83 0.92
N LYS A 4 3.88 -10.44 1.73
CA LYS A 4 2.47 -10.68 1.38
C LYS A 4 2.15 -10.01 0.04
N ALA A 5 1.57 -10.77 -0.88
CA ALA A 5 1.07 -10.26 -2.13
C ALA A 5 0.14 -9.06 -1.90
N VAL A 6 0.32 -8.01 -2.68
CA VAL A 6 -0.53 -6.83 -2.62
C VAL A 6 -1.92 -7.20 -3.10
N THR A 7 -2.90 -7.13 -2.21
CA THR A 7 -4.31 -7.33 -2.61
C THR A 7 -4.79 -6.13 -3.40
N TYR A 8 -5.70 -6.34 -4.35
CA TYR A 8 -6.30 -5.25 -5.13
C TYR A 8 -6.74 -4.10 -4.20
N PRO A 9 -6.13 -2.92 -4.31
CA PRO A 9 -6.39 -1.80 -3.40
C PRO A 9 -7.76 -1.20 -3.69
N THR A 10 -8.50 -0.99 -2.61
CA THR A 10 -9.72 -0.18 -2.62
C THR A 10 -9.64 0.80 -1.47
N ASP A 11 -10.26 1.97 -1.60
CA ASP A 11 -10.27 2.98 -0.53
C ASP A 11 -10.72 2.40 0.81
N GLY A 12 -11.74 1.53 0.78
CA GLY A 12 -12.22 0.88 2.00
C GLY A 12 -11.19 -0.01 2.69
N LYS A 13 -10.42 -0.80 1.91
CA LYS A 13 -9.32 -1.62 2.45
C LYS A 13 -8.21 -0.75 3.02
N LEU A 14 -7.85 0.34 2.32
CA LEU A 14 -6.82 1.27 2.80
C LEU A 14 -7.26 1.95 4.10
N TYR A 15 -8.49 2.45 4.19
CA TYR A 15 -9.03 3.05 5.42
C TYR A 15 -9.01 2.06 6.59
N GLU A 16 -9.45 0.82 6.38
CA GLU A 16 -9.43 -0.19 7.45
C GLU A 16 -8.00 -0.55 7.86
N ARG A 17 -7.05 -0.62 6.92
CA ARG A 17 -5.63 -0.81 7.23
C ARG A 17 -5.06 0.34 8.06
N CYS A 18 -5.33 1.59 7.70
CA CYS A 18 -4.94 2.76 8.51
C CYS A 18 -5.44 2.61 9.95
N ARG A 19 -6.76 2.32 10.13
CA ARG A 19 -7.33 2.12 11.46
C ARG A 19 -6.62 1.01 12.23
N GLN A 20 -6.38 -0.13 11.61
CA GLN A 20 -5.72 -1.28 12.24
C GLN A 20 -4.31 -0.92 12.71
N HIS A 21 -3.53 -0.21 11.88
CA HIS A 21 -2.17 0.22 12.23
C HIS A 21 -2.19 1.23 13.38
N LEU A 22 -3.03 2.26 13.29
CA LEU A 22 -3.19 3.26 14.35
C LEU A 22 -3.58 2.62 15.69
N VAL A 23 -4.58 1.73 15.69
CA VAL A 23 -5.03 1.03 16.91
C VAL A 23 -3.95 0.08 17.46
N ARG A 24 -3.22 -0.63 16.58
CA ARG A 24 -2.13 -1.50 17.01
C ARG A 24 -1.03 -0.70 17.69
N LEU A 25 -0.62 0.41 17.08
CA LEU A 25 0.43 1.27 17.59
C LEU A 25 0.02 1.92 18.93
N SER A 26 -1.22 2.41 19.03
CA SER A 26 -1.77 2.94 20.28
C SER A 26 -1.74 1.93 21.43
N ARG A 27 -2.06 0.66 21.14
CA ARG A 27 -1.97 -0.41 22.14
C ARG A 27 -0.53 -0.67 22.57
N ARG A 28 0.41 -0.67 21.62
CA ARG A 28 1.85 -0.88 21.90
C ARG A 28 2.40 0.19 22.84
N TYR A 29 2.03 1.46 22.63
CA TYR A 29 2.48 2.60 23.43
C TYR A 29 1.51 2.99 24.54
N ARG A 30 0.51 2.15 24.85
CA ARG A 30 -0.48 2.34 25.91
C ARG A 30 -1.28 3.65 25.81
N ILE A 31 -1.47 4.16 24.60
CA ILE A 31 -2.35 5.31 24.33
C ILE A 31 -3.80 4.82 24.37
N LYS A 32 -4.58 5.33 25.28
CA LYS A 32 -5.97 4.94 25.50
C LYS A 32 -6.88 5.70 24.53
N LEU A 33 -7.29 5.04 23.45
CA LEU A 33 -8.23 5.62 22.50
C LEU A 33 -9.64 5.73 23.08
N TRP A 34 -10.32 6.85 22.81
CA TRP A 34 -11.74 7.01 23.12
C TRP A 34 -12.60 5.94 22.43
N GLN A 35 -12.35 5.70 21.14
CA GLN A 35 -13.00 4.66 20.34
C GLN A 35 -12.02 4.05 19.34
N ASN A 36 -11.94 2.73 19.27
CA ASN A 36 -11.11 2.02 18.30
C ASN A 36 -11.88 1.52 17.06
N TYR A 37 -13.20 1.56 17.10
CA TYR A 37 -14.13 1.15 16.05
C TYR A 37 -13.91 -0.27 15.50
N SER A 38 -13.40 -1.19 16.32
CA SER A 38 -13.03 -2.56 15.91
C SER A 38 -14.21 -3.40 15.36
N ARG A 39 -15.45 -3.08 15.74
CA ARG A 39 -16.65 -3.73 15.22
C ARG A 39 -17.27 -2.96 14.05
N LYS A 40 -17.37 -1.63 14.18
CA LYS A 40 -18.09 -0.79 13.21
C LYS A 40 -17.34 -0.63 11.89
N ALA A 41 -16.00 -0.50 11.93
CA ALA A 41 -15.23 -0.26 10.72
C ALA A 41 -15.19 -1.48 9.78
N PRO A 42 -14.96 -2.72 10.24
CA PRO A 42 -15.06 -3.92 9.38
C PRO A 42 -16.47 -4.11 8.81
N TYR A 43 -17.51 -3.80 9.59
CA TYR A 43 -18.90 -3.85 9.09
C TYR A 43 -19.12 -2.85 7.94
N LEU A 44 -18.64 -1.62 8.06
CA LEU A 44 -18.73 -0.63 6.98
C LEU A 44 -17.95 -1.04 5.73
N LEU A 45 -16.78 -1.67 5.91
CA LEU A 45 -16.00 -2.24 4.81
C LEU A 45 -16.78 -3.36 4.11
N LEU A 46 -17.40 -4.27 4.88
CA LEU A 46 -18.23 -5.32 4.33
C LEU A 46 -19.40 -4.75 3.52
N MET A 47 -20.09 -3.74 4.07
CA MET A 47 -21.19 -3.07 3.35
C MET A 47 -20.71 -2.40 2.08
N ALA A 48 -19.55 -1.70 2.08
CA ALA A 48 -18.99 -1.09 0.89
C ALA A 48 -18.65 -2.13 -0.20
N ASN A 49 -18.21 -3.32 0.18
CA ASN A 49 -17.93 -4.41 -0.75
C ASN A 49 -19.22 -5.08 -1.29
N ARG A 50 -20.26 -5.22 -0.46
CA ARG A 50 -21.56 -5.77 -0.90
C ARG A 50 -22.27 -4.86 -1.89
N TYR A 51 -22.18 -3.54 -1.73
CA TYR A 51 -22.83 -2.56 -2.61
C TYR A 51 -22.00 -2.26 -3.87
N HIS A 52 -21.64 -3.31 -4.62
CA HIS A 52 -20.78 -3.16 -5.80
C HIS A 52 -21.56 -2.90 -7.10
N SER A 53 -22.85 -3.19 -7.15
CA SER A 53 -23.66 -2.93 -8.33
C SER A 53 -23.90 -1.43 -8.61
N ALA A 54 -24.08 -1.07 -9.87
CA ALA A 54 -24.28 0.32 -10.30
C ALA A 54 -25.45 0.99 -9.56
N LYS A 55 -26.56 0.26 -9.33
CA LYS A 55 -27.76 0.75 -8.64
C LYS A 55 -27.53 1.07 -7.16
N GLN A 56 -26.45 0.53 -6.54
CA GLN A 56 -26.18 0.67 -5.11
C GLN A 56 -24.99 1.59 -4.79
N MET A 57 -24.44 2.26 -5.77
CA MET A 57 -23.23 3.11 -5.59
C MET A 57 -23.41 4.22 -4.56
N LYS A 58 -24.62 4.76 -4.39
CA LYS A 58 -24.90 5.76 -3.32
C LYS A 58 -24.68 5.17 -1.93
N ARG A 59 -25.12 3.92 -1.69
CA ARG A 59 -24.93 3.19 -0.43
C ARG A 59 -23.45 2.88 -0.18
N LYS A 60 -22.74 2.44 -1.22
CA LYS A 60 -21.27 2.21 -1.16
C LYS A 60 -20.53 3.48 -0.76
N ARG A 61 -20.80 4.61 -1.43
CA ARG A 61 -20.17 5.91 -1.10
C ARG A 61 -20.47 6.35 0.33
N LYS A 62 -21.71 6.15 0.82
CA LYS A 62 -22.09 6.46 2.20
C LYS A 62 -21.29 5.62 3.21
N ALA A 63 -21.15 4.31 2.98
CA ALA A 63 -20.36 3.42 3.83
C ALA A 63 -18.86 3.82 3.83
N LEU A 64 -18.28 4.11 2.67
CA LEU A 64 -16.88 4.56 2.55
C LEU A 64 -16.67 5.91 3.26
N LYS A 65 -17.57 6.88 3.09
CA LYS A 65 -17.51 8.17 3.77
C LYS A 65 -17.55 7.99 5.29
N GLN A 66 -18.43 7.14 5.79
CA GLN A 66 -18.48 6.83 7.22
C GLN A 66 -17.19 6.17 7.70
N LEU A 67 -16.66 5.18 6.99
CA LEU A 67 -15.40 4.52 7.33
C LEU A 67 -14.24 5.53 7.37
N LYS A 68 -14.10 6.37 6.34
CA LYS A 68 -13.11 7.46 6.32
C LYS A 68 -13.23 8.38 7.55
N THR A 69 -14.45 8.75 7.92
CA THR A 69 -14.71 9.58 9.10
C THR A 69 -14.26 8.89 10.40
N LEU A 70 -14.50 7.58 10.55
CA LEU A 70 -14.07 6.84 11.74
C LEU A 70 -12.54 6.80 11.85
N VAL A 71 -11.84 6.56 10.75
CA VAL A 71 -10.36 6.58 10.73
C VAL A 71 -9.82 7.96 11.11
N GLY A 72 -10.38 9.03 10.54
CA GLY A 72 -10.00 10.40 10.88
C GLY A 72 -10.28 10.77 12.35
N ARG A 73 -11.30 10.17 12.98
CA ARG A 73 -11.53 10.34 14.43
C ARG A 73 -10.45 9.66 15.26
N VAL A 74 -10.07 8.43 14.91
CA VAL A 74 -8.96 7.71 15.58
C VAL A 74 -7.65 8.48 15.43
N GLN A 75 -7.36 8.96 14.21
CA GLN A 75 -6.16 9.76 13.96
C GLN A 75 -6.10 11.00 14.84
N ARG A 76 -7.15 11.85 14.84
CA ARG A 76 -7.19 13.08 15.64
C ARG A 76 -7.17 12.82 17.14
N ASP A 77 -7.72 11.70 17.61
CA ASP A 77 -7.65 11.29 19.01
C ASP A 77 -6.21 10.98 19.42
N ILE A 78 -5.47 10.24 18.58
CA ILE A 78 -4.04 9.96 18.77
C ILE A 78 -3.24 11.27 18.75
N GLU A 79 -3.41 12.11 17.72
CA GLU A 79 -2.65 13.37 17.57
C GLU A 79 -2.78 14.28 18.78
N ARG A 80 -3.97 14.38 19.37
CA ARG A 80 -4.19 15.14 20.62
C ARG A 80 -3.45 14.57 21.80
N GLN A 81 -3.44 13.25 21.95
CA GLN A 81 -2.78 12.58 23.08
C GLN A 81 -1.26 12.57 22.93
N LEU A 82 -0.74 12.54 21.70
CA LEU A 82 0.70 12.59 21.44
C LEU A 82 1.35 13.90 21.86
N GLN A 83 0.61 15.01 21.93
CA GLN A 83 1.15 16.30 22.38
C GLN A 83 1.73 16.25 23.80
N ALA A 84 1.19 15.38 24.65
CA ALA A 84 1.64 15.19 26.03
C ALA A 84 2.63 14.00 26.19
N GLN A 85 3.04 13.36 25.09
CA GLN A 85 3.93 12.20 25.13
C GLN A 85 5.40 12.59 24.87
N PRO A 86 6.37 11.79 25.35
CA PRO A 86 7.79 11.96 25.05
C PRO A 86 8.05 11.89 23.53
N GLU A 87 9.16 12.50 23.09
CA GLU A 87 9.55 12.55 21.67
C GLU A 87 9.71 11.17 21.03
N GLU A 88 10.26 10.21 21.77
CA GLU A 88 10.42 8.82 21.30
C GLU A 88 9.07 8.18 20.94
N VAL A 89 8.02 8.47 21.73
CA VAL A 89 6.67 7.99 21.45
C VAL A 89 6.08 8.71 20.24
N ARG A 90 6.28 10.04 20.14
CA ARG A 90 5.78 10.83 19.02
C ARG A 90 6.38 10.36 17.70
N SER A 91 7.71 10.25 17.62
CA SER A 91 8.42 9.80 16.43
C SER A 91 8.01 8.40 15.95
N ALA A 92 7.67 7.50 16.88
CA ALA A 92 7.15 6.18 16.54
C ALA A 92 5.80 6.20 15.77
N PHE A 93 5.04 7.29 15.89
CA PHE A 93 3.77 7.47 15.19
C PHE A 93 3.87 8.22 13.88
N ASP A 94 4.96 8.97 13.63
CA ASP A 94 5.09 9.90 12.50
C ASP A 94 4.81 9.23 11.15
N GLU A 95 5.48 8.13 10.86
CA GLU A 95 5.29 7.40 9.60
C GLU A 95 3.84 6.91 9.43
N THR A 96 3.26 6.35 10.50
CA THR A 96 1.89 5.84 10.47
C THR A 96 0.86 6.94 10.29
N LEU A 97 1.05 8.08 10.96
CA LEU A 97 0.18 9.25 10.83
C LEU A 97 0.32 9.92 9.46
N GLU A 98 1.54 10.05 8.94
CA GLU A 98 1.78 10.61 7.61
C GLU A 98 1.10 9.76 6.52
N LYS A 99 1.34 8.44 6.51
CA LYS A 99 0.65 7.53 5.58
C LYS A 99 -0.87 7.60 5.72
N THR A 100 -1.38 7.71 6.94
CA THR A 100 -2.82 7.83 7.19
C THR A 100 -3.36 9.15 6.64
N ARG A 101 -2.69 10.29 6.87
CA ARG A 101 -3.09 11.59 6.32
C ARG A 101 -3.12 11.56 4.80
N ARG A 102 -2.07 10.99 4.18
CA ARG A 102 -1.96 10.85 2.74
C ARG A 102 -3.11 10.00 2.17
N ILE A 103 -3.40 8.82 2.74
CA ILE A 103 -4.51 7.95 2.31
C ILE A 103 -5.88 8.62 2.51
N LEU A 104 -6.07 9.33 3.61
CA LEU A 104 -7.33 10.05 3.87
C LEU A 104 -7.50 11.28 2.95
N GLY A 105 -6.41 11.93 2.57
CA GLY A 105 -6.42 13.10 1.68
C GLY A 105 -6.59 12.76 0.21
N GLN A 106 -6.07 11.61 -0.24
CA GLN A 106 -5.96 11.30 -1.67
C GLN A 106 -7.31 11.23 -2.39
N GLN A 107 -7.31 11.75 -3.62
CA GLN A 107 -8.44 11.78 -4.53
C GLN A 107 -8.27 10.76 -5.67
N ARG A 108 -9.36 10.49 -6.41
CA ARG A 108 -9.32 9.51 -7.51
C ARG A 108 -8.30 9.85 -8.59
N GLN A 109 -8.08 11.13 -8.86
CA GLN A 109 -7.25 11.61 -9.97
C GLN A 109 -5.81 11.94 -9.57
N ASP A 110 -5.45 11.83 -8.29
CA ASP A 110 -4.09 12.11 -7.84
C ASP A 110 -3.11 11.12 -8.47
N LYS A 111 -1.97 11.62 -8.91
CA LYS A 111 -0.91 10.82 -9.53
C LYS A 111 -0.13 10.01 -8.50
N ASP A 112 0.19 10.60 -7.35
CA ASP A 112 1.03 10.00 -6.30
C ASP A 112 0.23 9.36 -5.17
N LYS A 113 -0.67 8.44 -5.52
CA LYS A 113 -1.48 7.74 -4.52
C LYS A 113 -0.72 6.61 -3.83
N LEU A 114 -0.99 6.43 -2.54
CA LEU A 114 -0.64 5.21 -1.84
C LEU A 114 -1.66 4.12 -2.15
N TYR A 115 -1.19 3.02 -2.72
CA TYR A 115 -1.99 1.84 -3.02
C TYR A 115 -1.82 0.73 -1.98
N SER A 116 -0.79 0.81 -1.14
CA SER A 116 -0.55 -0.10 -0.03
C SER A 116 -0.04 0.67 1.18
N PHE A 117 -0.50 0.29 2.38
CA PHE A 117 -0.01 0.89 3.62
C PHE A 117 1.37 0.36 4.02
N HIS A 118 1.65 -0.92 3.77
CA HIS A 118 2.90 -1.58 4.16
C HIS A 118 3.96 -1.54 3.07
N ALA A 119 3.59 -1.28 1.83
CA ALA A 119 4.46 -1.22 0.67
C ALA A 119 4.17 0.08 -0.11
N PRO A 120 4.67 1.23 0.35
CA PRO A 120 4.38 2.54 -0.26
C PRO A 120 4.93 2.68 -1.69
N GLU A 121 5.89 1.85 -2.07
CA GLU A 121 6.48 1.75 -3.41
C GLU A 121 5.55 1.14 -4.46
N VAL A 122 4.41 0.57 -4.05
CA VAL A 122 3.45 -0.05 -4.97
C VAL A 122 2.82 0.99 -5.88
N GLU A 123 2.97 0.78 -7.17
CA GLU A 123 2.44 1.61 -8.24
C GLU A 123 1.21 0.98 -8.91
N CYS A 124 0.44 1.80 -9.61
CA CYS A 124 -0.67 1.36 -10.45
C CYS A 124 -0.19 1.28 -11.90
N ILE A 125 -0.01 0.06 -12.41
CA ILE A 125 0.53 -0.21 -13.74
C ILE A 125 -0.62 -0.53 -14.70
N ALA A 126 -0.75 0.26 -15.77
CA ALA A 126 -1.72 0.00 -16.83
C ALA A 126 -1.15 -1.07 -17.79
N LYS A 127 -1.86 -2.19 -17.96
CA LYS A 127 -1.43 -3.32 -18.80
C LYS A 127 -2.09 -3.37 -20.18
N GLY A 128 -3.00 -2.47 -20.50
CA GLY A 128 -3.70 -2.48 -21.79
C GLY A 128 -4.65 -3.66 -22.03
N LYS A 129 -4.81 -4.57 -21.04
CA LYS A 129 -5.70 -5.75 -21.17
C LYS A 129 -7.15 -5.39 -20.92
N ALA A 130 -8.08 -5.83 -21.77
CA ALA A 130 -9.48 -5.47 -21.72
C ALA A 130 -10.16 -5.82 -20.38
N HIS A 131 -9.88 -6.98 -19.79
CA HIS A 131 -10.52 -7.46 -18.57
C HIS A 131 -9.74 -7.13 -17.29
N LYS A 132 -8.45 -6.79 -17.38
CA LYS A 132 -7.61 -6.46 -16.22
C LYS A 132 -6.71 -5.28 -16.54
N LYS A 133 -7.32 -4.09 -16.57
CA LYS A 133 -6.64 -2.85 -16.99
C LYS A 133 -5.45 -2.45 -16.13
N TYR A 134 -5.52 -2.71 -14.82
CA TYR A 134 -4.54 -2.26 -13.86
C TYR A 134 -4.00 -3.41 -13.03
N GLU A 135 -2.70 -3.42 -12.85
CA GLU A 135 -1.99 -4.26 -11.89
C GLU A 135 -1.32 -3.35 -10.85
N PHE A 136 -1.19 -3.85 -9.64
CA PHE A 136 -0.59 -3.09 -8.53
C PHE A 136 0.65 -3.80 -8.04
N GLY A 137 1.79 -3.14 -8.10
CA GLY A 137 3.08 -3.69 -7.74
C GLY A 137 4.21 -2.78 -8.19
N VAL A 138 5.39 -3.33 -8.23
CA VAL A 138 6.60 -2.73 -8.80
C VAL A 138 7.08 -3.63 -9.93
N LYS A 139 7.59 -3.06 -11.01
CA LYS A 139 8.22 -3.83 -12.08
C LYS A 139 9.53 -4.42 -11.56
N VAL A 140 9.74 -5.72 -11.79
CA VAL A 140 10.97 -6.42 -11.42
C VAL A 140 11.52 -7.12 -12.64
N GLY A 141 12.80 -6.86 -12.95
CA GLY A 141 13.59 -7.64 -13.90
C GLY A 141 14.28 -8.76 -13.15
N ILE A 142 14.16 -10.00 -13.65
CA ILE A 142 14.82 -11.17 -13.09
C ILE A 142 15.72 -11.77 -14.17
N THR A 143 17.02 -11.92 -13.86
CA THR A 143 17.99 -12.55 -14.73
C THR A 143 18.24 -13.97 -14.28
N VAL A 144 18.13 -14.92 -15.20
CA VAL A 144 18.31 -16.35 -14.94
C VAL A 144 19.31 -16.97 -15.92
N THR A 145 19.97 -18.05 -15.50
CA THR A 145 20.83 -18.83 -16.38
C THR A 145 20.01 -19.59 -17.44
N ASN A 146 20.51 -19.67 -18.67
CA ASN A 146 19.78 -20.27 -19.80
C ASN A 146 19.46 -21.75 -19.59
N LYS A 147 20.42 -22.56 -19.11
CA LYS A 147 20.25 -24.03 -19.02
C LYS A 147 19.64 -24.51 -17.70
N SER A 148 19.99 -23.90 -16.60
CA SER A 148 19.65 -24.38 -15.25
C SER A 148 18.61 -23.51 -14.51
N ASN A 149 18.19 -22.43 -15.13
CA ASN A 149 17.21 -21.48 -14.57
C ASN A 149 17.56 -20.94 -13.16
N PHE A 150 18.83 -20.89 -12.80
CA PHE A 150 19.26 -20.24 -11.56
C PHE A 150 19.08 -18.74 -11.67
N VAL A 151 18.49 -18.12 -10.63
CA VAL A 151 18.37 -16.69 -10.55
C VAL A 151 19.74 -16.08 -10.24
N LEU A 152 20.24 -15.25 -11.16
CA LEU A 152 21.52 -14.52 -11.04
C LEU A 152 21.32 -13.14 -10.45
N GLY A 153 20.16 -12.52 -10.68
CA GLY A 153 19.87 -11.19 -10.19
C GLY A 153 18.38 -10.85 -10.22
N ALA A 154 17.98 -9.91 -9.39
CA ALA A 154 16.63 -9.33 -9.40
C ALA A 154 16.73 -7.83 -9.10
N ARG A 155 16.15 -7.00 -9.96
CA ARG A 155 16.18 -5.54 -9.82
C ARG A 155 14.78 -4.95 -9.97
N SER A 156 14.38 -4.07 -9.05
CA SER A 156 13.12 -3.35 -9.13
C SER A 156 13.27 -2.04 -9.90
N PHE A 157 12.24 -1.69 -10.67
CA PHE A 157 12.20 -0.49 -11.50
C PHE A 157 10.95 0.34 -11.19
N PRO A 158 11.10 1.56 -10.66
CA PRO A 158 9.98 2.47 -10.47
C PRO A 158 9.49 3.02 -11.82
N GLY A 159 8.21 3.43 -11.88
CA GLY A 159 7.62 4.09 -13.04
C GLY A 159 7.31 3.18 -14.22
N ASN A 160 7.41 1.85 -14.07
CA ASN A 160 7.13 0.87 -15.13
C ASN A 160 7.81 1.21 -16.48
N PRO A 161 9.16 1.37 -16.54
CA PRO A 161 9.87 1.69 -17.77
C PRO A 161 9.68 0.61 -18.84
N TYR A 162 9.93 0.95 -20.11
CA TYR A 162 9.92 -0.03 -21.21
C TYR A 162 10.97 -1.12 -20.96
N ASP A 163 10.68 -2.37 -21.37
CA ASP A 163 11.52 -3.53 -21.07
C ASP A 163 12.95 -3.39 -21.63
N GLY A 164 13.11 -2.81 -22.82
CA GLY A 164 14.41 -2.53 -23.42
C GLY A 164 15.30 -1.63 -22.56
N HIS A 165 14.71 -0.64 -21.87
CA HIS A 165 15.46 0.26 -20.98
C HIS A 165 15.90 -0.39 -19.66
N THR A 166 15.35 -1.56 -19.33
CA THR A 166 15.70 -2.28 -18.09
C THR A 166 16.74 -3.38 -18.32
N LEU A 167 16.98 -3.76 -19.59
CA LEU A 167 17.84 -4.87 -19.95
C LEU A 167 19.30 -4.65 -19.53
N GLU A 168 19.87 -3.51 -19.90
CA GLU A 168 21.27 -3.15 -19.59
C GLU A 168 21.55 -3.27 -18.10
N SER A 169 20.73 -2.63 -17.28
CA SER A 169 20.94 -2.65 -15.83
C SER A 169 20.68 -4.01 -15.17
N CYS A 170 19.86 -4.87 -15.79
CA CYS A 170 19.69 -6.25 -15.33
C CYS A 170 20.92 -7.12 -15.69
N LEU A 171 21.50 -6.93 -16.89
CA LEU A 171 22.71 -7.62 -17.31
C LEU A 171 23.91 -7.18 -16.48
N GLU A 172 24.11 -5.87 -16.26
CA GLU A 172 25.15 -5.32 -15.40
C GLU A 172 25.13 -5.95 -14.00
N GLN A 173 23.93 -6.01 -13.38
CA GLN A 173 23.78 -6.65 -12.07
C GLN A 173 24.17 -8.13 -12.12
N ALA A 174 23.75 -8.86 -13.15
CA ALA A 174 24.06 -10.28 -13.29
C ALA A 174 25.56 -10.50 -13.50
N GLU A 175 26.23 -9.66 -14.26
CA GLU A 175 27.69 -9.70 -14.46
C GLU A 175 28.45 -9.45 -13.17
N ILE A 176 28.04 -8.44 -12.38
CA ILE A 176 28.64 -8.15 -11.06
C ILE A 176 28.48 -9.35 -10.11
N LEU A 177 27.29 -9.95 -10.04
CA LEU A 177 26.99 -11.03 -9.10
C LEU A 177 27.60 -12.38 -9.53
N SER A 178 27.70 -12.65 -10.82
CA SER A 178 28.24 -13.92 -11.34
C SER A 178 29.73 -13.88 -11.63
N GLY A 179 30.34 -12.69 -11.71
CA GLY A 179 31.71 -12.50 -12.16
C GLY A 179 31.95 -12.85 -13.63
N THR A 180 30.88 -13.04 -14.42
CA THR A 180 30.96 -13.52 -15.80
C THR A 180 30.12 -12.66 -16.71
N ARG A 181 30.69 -12.21 -17.82
CA ARG A 181 29.95 -11.42 -18.81
C ARG A 181 28.97 -12.28 -19.60
N ALA A 182 27.77 -11.74 -19.83
CA ALA A 182 26.77 -12.38 -20.68
C ALA A 182 27.33 -12.52 -22.11
N LYS A 183 27.22 -13.73 -22.68
CA LYS A 183 27.57 -14.01 -24.10
C LYS A 183 26.30 -13.99 -24.92
N GLU A 184 26.40 -13.51 -26.16
CA GLU A 184 25.34 -13.58 -27.17
C GLU A 184 24.92 -15.01 -27.47
#